data_cc9726396d68a07d8f994b8cc3044402
#
_entry.id   cc9726396d68a07d8f994b8cc3044402
#
_cell.length_a   1.000
_cell.length_b   1.000
_cell.length_c   1.000
_cell.angle_alpha   90.00
_cell.angle_beta   90.00
_cell.angle_gamma   90.00
#
_symmetry.space_group_name_H-M   'P 1'
#
loop_
_entity.id
_entity.type
_entity.pdbx_description
1 polymer ?
#
loop_
_entity_poly.entity_id
_entity_poly.type
_entity_poly.pdbx_seq_one_letter_code
_entity_poly.pdbx_strand_id
1 'polypeptide(L)'
;MSRCPRRRPLNEAKSIDQALAEAFLKADRLEAPLPERLKLYLGESRELLPELEATYDQLVARIADNIRSSNQVPAVSEALPAFCLTDSQGKLVGLAALLDNGPLVISFNRGPWCDYCGLELHSLARAHPEIVAAGGDVVSIVPGDRPICAQPSGNARGAVPRAHRHGSRLCPRPGARVLGRPKDHGHVPGLRHRPCPIPGKWRWFLPIPATLVVGRDGRVKARIVDPDFRHRMRTEDIVEAVREAARG
;
A
#
# COMPACT_ATOMS: atom_id res chain seq x y z
N MET A 1 29.77 -44.88 -35.86
CA MET A 1 28.76 -44.50 -34.86
C MET A 1 29.19 -43.20 -34.18
N SER A 2 28.78 -42.07 -34.70
CA SER A 2 29.19 -40.74 -34.21
C SER A 2 28.23 -40.31 -33.07
N ARG A 3 28.78 -40.09 -31.84
CA ARG A 3 28.01 -39.63 -30.70
C ARG A 3 27.69 -38.14 -30.86
N CYS A 4 26.41 -37.84 -30.96
CA CYS A 4 25.87 -36.48 -30.94
C CYS A 4 26.27 -35.82 -29.59
N PRO A 5 26.86 -34.62 -29.58
CA PRO A 5 27.18 -33.91 -28.34
C PRO A 5 25.90 -33.53 -27.64
N ARG A 6 25.74 -33.91 -26.36
CA ARG A 6 24.65 -33.49 -25.50
C ARG A 6 24.69 -31.95 -25.38
N ARG A 7 23.66 -31.27 -25.87
CA ARG A 7 23.45 -29.84 -25.62
C ARG A 7 23.41 -29.62 -24.11
N ARG A 8 24.29 -28.74 -23.59
CA ARG A 8 24.16 -28.17 -22.24
C ARG A 8 22.75 -27.56 -22.14
N PRO A 9 22.02 -27.79 -21.01
CA PRO A 9 20.79 -27.04 -20.78
C PRO A 9 21.13 -25.55 -20.75
N LEU A 10 20.46 -24.77 -21.59
CA LEU A 10 20.48 -23.32 -21.53
C LEU A 10 19.96 -22.97 -20.14
N ASN A 11 20.78 -22.27 -19.37
CA ASN A 11 20.37 -21.67 -18.10
C ASN A 11 19.15 -20.81 -18.41
N GLU A 12 17.97 -21.22 -17.97
CA GLU A 12 16.72 -20.46 -18.20
C GLU A 12 16.94 -19.11 -17.52
N ALA A 13 17.06 -18.06 -18.33
CA ALA A 13 17.10 -16.69 -17.81
C ALA A 13 15.81 -16.47 -17.02
N LYS A 14 15.94 -16.12 -15.73
CA LYS A 14 14.81 -15.82 -14.86
C LYS A 14 13.90 -14.78 -15.55
N SER A 15 12.60 -14.98 -15.47
CA SER A 15 11.67 -13.94 -15.93
C SER A 15 11.79 -12.70 -15.02
N ILE A 16 11.49 -11.52 -15.56
CA ILE A 16 11.47 -10.27 -14.78
C ILE A 16 10.53 -10.40 -13.58
N ASP A 17 9.38 -11.06 -13.76
CA ASP A 17 8.42 -11.29 -12.68
C ASP A 17 9.02 -12.15 -11.54
N GLN A 18 9.84 -13.15 -11.88
CA GLN A 18 10.55 -13.97 -10.89
C GLN A 18 11.63 -13.17 -10.18
N ALA A 19 12.40 -12.35 -10.90
CA ALA A 19 13.43 -11.51 -10.32
C ALA A 19 12.83 -10.46 -9.36
N LEU A 20 11.72 -9.82 -9.72
CA LEU A 20 11.01 -8.89 -8.83
C LEU A 20 10.44 -9.59 -7.60
N ALA A 21 9.90 -10.80 -7.75
CA ALA A 21 9.42 -11.57 -6.60
C ALA A 21 10.55 -11.94 -5.63
N GLU A 22 11.73 -12.27 -6.13
CA GLU A 22 12.92 -12.53 -5.31
C GLU A 22 13.42 -11.26 -4.61
N ALA A 23 13.44 -10.12 -5.32
CA ALA A 23 13.75 -8.80 -4.75
C ALA A 23 12.79 -8.42 -3.62
N PHE A 24 11.50 -8.65 -3.83
CA PHE A 24 10.48 -8.45 -2.80
C PHE A 24 10.75 -9.33 -1.56
N LEU A 25 10.98 -10.63 -1.75
CA LEU A 25 11.26 -11.56 -0.65
C LEU A 25 12.54 -11.20 0.08
N LYS A 26 13.59 -10.76 -0.64
CA LYS A 26 14.84 -10.27 -0.06
C LYS A 26 14.61 -9.06 0.84
N ALA A 27 13.86 -8.07 0.33
CA ALA A 27 13.49 -6.89 1.11
C ALA A 27 12.56 -7.22 2.28
N ASP A 28 11.61 -8.15 2.09
CA ASP A 28 10.68 -8.54 3.14
C ASP A 28 11.35 -9.28 4.30
N ARG A 29 12.39 -10.07 4.04
CA ARG A 29 13.15 -10.83 5.05
C ARG A 29 14.25 -10.02 5.71
N LEU A 30 14.61 -8.85 5.19
CA LEU A 30 15.64 -8.02 5.77
C LEU A 30 15.21 -7.57 7.18
N GLU A 31 16.03 -7.86 8.18
CA GLU A 31 15.85 -7.40 9.56
C GLU A 31 16.30 -5.94 9.70
N ALA A 32 15.50 -5.04 9.16
CA ALA A 32 15.73 -3.61 9.15
C ALA A 32 14.39 -2.85 9.20
N PRO A 33 14.39 -1.57 9.59
CA PRO A 33 13.21 -0.71 9.53
C PRO A 33 12.61 -0.66 8.13
N LEU A 34 11.29 -0.47 8.04
CA LEU A 34 10.57 -0.48 6.76
C LEU A 34 11.19 0.43 5.68
N PRO A 35 11.61 1.69 5.97
CA PRO A 35 12.23 2.54 4.94
C PRO A 35 13.48 1.93 4.29
N GLU A 36 14.30 1.22 5.07
CA GLU A 36 15.51 0.56 4.55
C GLU A 36 15.17 -0.63 3.66
N ARG A 37 14.16 -1.39 4.03
CA ARG A 37 13.61 -2.50 3.25
C ARG A 37 13.04 -2.01 1.91
N LEU A 38 12.31 -0.89 1.93
CA LEU A 38 11.78 -0.25 0.72
C LEU A 38 12.92 0.29 -0.17
N LYS A 39 13.97 0.84 0.43
CA LYS A 39 15.17 1.30 -0.30
C LYS A 39 15.91 0.14 -0.97
N LEU A 40 16.03 -1.00 -0.29
CA LEU A 40 16.60 -2.21 -0.89
C LEU A 40 15.78 -2.65 -2.11
N TYR A 41 14.44 -2.76 -1.95
CA TYR A 41 13.57 -3.15 -3.05
C TYR A 41 13.66 -2.17 -4.24
N LEU A 42 13.70 -0.86 -3.98
CA LEU A 42 13.87 0.15 -5.01
C LEU A 42 15.19 -0.02 -5.78
N GLY A 43 16.28 -0.34 -5.09
CA GLY A 43 17.58 -0.61 -5.74
C GLY A 43 17.49 -1.77 -6.72
N GLU A 44 16.95 -2.90 -6.27
CA GLU A 44 16.74 -4.10 -7.09
C GLU A 44 15.77 -3.81 -8.28
N SER A 45 14.68 -3.08 -8.02
CA SER A 45 13.71 -2.70 -9.06
C SER A 45 14.33 -1.78 -10.13
N ARG A 46 15.19 -0.84 -9.74
CA ARG A 46 15.91 0.04 -10.67
C ARG A 46 16.89 -0.70 -11.57
N GLU A 47 17.54 -1.74 -11.04
CA GLU A 47 18.43 -2.61 -11.85
C GLU A 47 17.62 -3.45 -12.85
N LEU A 48 16.46 -3.96 -12.44
CA LEU A 48 15.62 -4.82 -13.27
C LEU A 48 14.77 -4.06 -14.29
N LEU A 49 14.28 -2.87 -13.93
CA LEU A 49 13.31 -2.09 -14.69
C LEU A 49 13.66 -0.58 -14.70
N PRO A 50 14.82 -0.17 -15.21
CA PRO A 50 15.29 1.22 -15.12
C PRO A 50 14.34 2.22 -15.80
N GLU A 51 13.74 1.87 -16.94
CA GLU A 51 12.81 2.75 -17.66
C GLU A 51 11.49 2.95 -16.92
N LEU A 52 10.99 1.88 -16.25
CA LEU A 52 9.79 1.96 -15.43
C LEU A 52 10.00 2.83 -14.20
N GLU A 53 11.12 2.66 -13.52
CA GLU A 53 11.46 3.47 -12.34
C GLU A 53 11.68 4.95 -12.71
N ALA A 54 12.31 5.23 -13.86
CA ALA A 54 12.42 6.60 -14.39
C ALA A 54 11.04 7.21 -14.68
N THR A 55 10.08 6.40 -15.18
CA THR A 55 8.70 6.83 -15.38
C THR A 55 8.00 7.12 -14.06
N TYR A 56 8.24 6.31 -13.03
CA TYR A 56 7.74 6.56 -11.69
C TYR A 56 8.33 7.82 -11.07
N ASP A 57 9.62 8.10 -11.24
CA ASP A 57 10.25 9.33 -10.77
C ASP A 57 9.59 10.58 -11.39
N GLN A 58 9.29 10.54 -12.70
CA GLN A 58 8.56 11.63 -13.37
C GLN A 58 7.12 11.77 -12.86
N LEU A 59 6.42 10.64 -12.61
CA LEU A 59 5.08 10.64 -12.05
C LEU A 59 5.06 11.26 -10.65
N VAL A 60 6.00 10.86 -9.80
CA VAL A 60 6.15 11.39 -8.44
C VAL A 60 6.38 12.91 -8.46
N ALA A 61 7.28 13.40 -9.32
CA ALA A 61 7.53 14.83 -9.47
C ALA A 61 6.26 15.60 -9.86
N ARG A 62 5.50 15.10 -10.84
CA ARG A 62 4.22 15.72 -11.26
C ARG A 62 3.17 15.71 -10.14
N ILE A 63 3.09 14.64 -9.35
CA ILE A 63 2.16 14.56 -8.23
C ILE A 63 2.57 15.55 -7.14
N ALA A 64 3.86 15.65 -6.82
CA ALA A 64 4.38 16.57 -5.82
C ALA A 64 4.03 18.03 -6.14
N ASP A 65 4.15 18.44 -7.41
CA ASP A 65 3.78 19.79 -7.85
C ASP A 65 2.29 20.07 -7.69
N ASN A 66 1.44 19.06 -7.93
CA ASN A 66 0.00 19.21 -7.79
C ASN A 66 -0.49 19.22 -6.33
N ILE A 67 0.18 18.48 -5.45
CA ILE A 67 -0.20 18.39 -4.03
C ILE A 67 0.08 19.68 -3.27
N ARG A 68 1.15 20.40 -3.60
CA ARG A 68 1.50 21.69 -2.98
C ARG A 68 0.34 22.69 -3.03
N SER A 69 -0.56 22.54 -4.02
CA SER A 69 -1.75 23.38 -4.19
C SER A 69 -3.02 22.83 -3.54
N SER A 70 -2.98 21.66 -2.92
CA SER A 70 -4.18 20.99 -2.39
C SER A 70 -4.01 20.58 -0.93
N ASN A 71 -4.50 21.42 -0.04
CA ASN A 71 -4.48 21.22 1.41
C ASN A 71 -5.64 20.31 1.87
N GLN A 72 -5.69 19.04 1.38
CA GLN A 72 -6.88 18.19 1.54
C GLN A 72 -6.72 16.98 2.46
N VAL A 73 -5.54 16.73 3.00
CA VAL A 73 -5.33 15.65 3.95
C VAL A 73 -5.25 16.22 5.36
N PRO A 74 -6.06 15.75 6.30
CA PRO A 74 -6.08 16.27 7.67
C PRO A 74 -4.67 16.31 8.28
N ALA A 75 -4.32 17.43 8.88
CA ALA A 75 -3.09 17.59 9.63
C ALA A 75 -3.16 16.84 10.98
N VAL A 76 -2.02 16.71 11.66
CA VAL A 76 -2.00 16.23 13.04
C VAL A 76 -2.89 17.13 13.90
N SER A 77 -3.67 16.56 14.78
CA SER A 77 -4.70 17.15 15.62
C SER A 77 -6.01 17.56 14.92
N GLU A 78 -6.07 17.49 13.60
CA GLU A 78 -7.34 17.69 12.87
C GLU A 78 -8.21 16.42 12.88
N ALA A 79 -9.52 16.61 12.79
CA ALA A 79 -10.46 15.53 12.71
C ALA A 79 -10.39 14.83 11.34
N LEU A 80 -10.33 13.50 11.33
CA LEU A 80 -10.46 12.73 10.11
C LEU A 80 -11.92 12.76 9.64
N PRO A 81 -12.20 13.11 8.37
CA PRO A 81 -13.55 13.05 7.84
C PRO A 81 -14.18 11.69 8.00
N ALA A 82 -15.43 11.63 8.45
CA ALA A 82 -16.16 10.38 8.57
C ALA A 82 -16.31 9.69 7.21
N PHE A 83 -16.14 8.39 7.21
CA PHE A 83 -16.35 7.55 6.03
C PHE A 83 -17.15 6.30 6.39
N CYS A 84 -17.73 5.69 5.39
CA CYS A 84 -18.34 4.37 5.48
C CYS A 84 -17.94 3.58 4.24
N LEU A 85 -17.28 2.44 4.45
CA LEU A 85 -16.70 1.61 3.40
C LEU A 85 -17.17 0.17 3.55
N THR A 86 -17.14 -0.60 2.47
CA THR A 86 -17.42 -2.03 2.53
C THR A 86 -16.16 -2.80 2.92
N ASP A 87 -16.30 -3.73 3.84
CA ASP A 87 -15.23 -4.68 4.18
C ASP A 87 -15.07 -5.79 3.13
N SER A 88 -14.15 -6.72 3.39
CA SER A 88 -13.89 -7.87 2.51
C SER A 88 -15.08 -8.84 2.37
N GLN A 89 -16.07 -8.72 3.24
CA GLN A 89 -17.30 -9.53 3.24
C GLN A 89 -18.50 -8.76 2.65
N GLY A 90 -18.29 -7.50 2.24
CA GLY A 90 -19.34 -6.63 1.69
C GLY A 90 -20.17 -5.92 2.76
N LYS A 91 -19.82 -6.02 4.05
CA LYS A 91 -20.48 -5.31 5.14
C LYS A 91 -20.00 -3.86 5.20
N LEU A 92 -20.91 -2.91 5.41
CA LEU A 92 -20.58 -1.51 5.63
C LEU A 92 -19.96 -1.31 7.02
N VAL A 93 -18.81 -0.65 7.05
CA VAL A 93 -18.08 -0.30 8.27
C VAL A 93 -17.73 1.18 8.25
N GLY A 94 -18.17 1.89 9.27
CA GLY A 94 -17.89 3.32 9.45
C GLY A 94 -16.66 3.58 10.31
N LEU A 95 -16.04 4.75 10.15
CA LEU A 95 -14.90 5.17 10.96
C LEU A 95 -15.20 5.09 12.47
N ALA A 96 -16.39 5.54 12.90
CA ALA A 96 -16.76 5.51 14.31
C ALA A 96 -16.69 4.07 14.89
N ALA A 97 -17.27 3.10 14.18
CA ALA A 97 -17.24 1.69 14.62
C ALA A 97 -15.81 1.11 14.66
N LEU A 98 -14.90 1.60 13.83
CA LEU A 98 -13.51 1.18 13.88
C LEU A 98 -12.76 1.77 15.08
N LEU A 99 -13.15 2.96 15.53
CA LEU A 99 -12.56 3.67 16.67
C LEU A 99 -13.15 3.25 18.04
N ASP A 100 -14.24 2.50 18.06
CA ASP A 100 -14.88 2.05 19.31
C ASP A 100 -13.91 1.25 20.21
N ASN A 101 -13.00 0.50 19.60
CA ASN A 101 -12.05 -0.38 20.32
C ASN A 101 -10.72 0.29 20.65
N GLY A 102 -10.47 1.51 20.19
CA GLY A 102 -9.20 2.21 20.46
C GLY A 102 -8.69 3.02 19.28
N PRO A 103 -7.44 3.51 19.39
CA PRO A 103 -6.77 4.16 18.27
C PRO A 103 -6.66 3.25 17.04
N LEU A 104 -6.70 3.85 15.87
CA LEU A 104 -6.72 3.13 14.61
C LEU A 104 -5.56 3.53 13.70
N VAL A 105 -4.80 2.55 13.23
CA VAL A 105 -3.84 2.74 12.14
C VAL A 105 -4.58 2.52 10.81
N ILE A 106 -4.59 3.54 9.95
CA ILE A 106 -5.22 3.48 8.62
C ILE A 106 -4.13 3.55 7.57
N SER A 107 -3.95 2.48 6.80
CA SER A 107 -3.02 2.43 5.67
C SER A 107 -3.79 2.48 4.36
N PHE A 108 -3.63 3.57 3.59
CA PHE A 108 -4.19 3.74 2.25
C PHE A 108 -3.21 3.18 1.22
N ASN A 109 -3.67 2.21 0.45
CA ASN A 109 -2.85 1.44 -0.47
C ASN A 109 -3.29 1.62 -1.92
N ARG A 110 -2.34 1.52 -2.86
CA ARG A 110 -2.59 1.65 -4.31
C ARG A 110 -3.31 0.43 -4.90
N GLY A 111 -3.09 -0.73 -4.32
CA GLY A 111 -3.68 -1.98 -4.77
C GLY A 111 -2.78 -3.19 -4.54
N PRO A 112 -3.28 -4.42 -4.81
CA PRO A 112 -2.56 -5.68 -4.55
C PRO A 112 -1.32 -5.88 -5.44
N TRP A 113 -1.23 -5.12 -6.52
CA TRP A 113 -0.13 -5.15 -7.47
C TRP A 113 1.06 -4.27 -7.08
N CYS A 114 0.96 -3.53 -5.97
CA CYS A 114 1.96 -2.58 -5.52
C CYS A 114 2.88 -3.22 -4.46
N ASP A 115 4.09 -3.61 -4.84
CA ASP A 115 5.04 -4.27 -3.96
C ASP A 115 5.44 -3.42 -2.75
N TYR A 116 5.59 -2.10 -2.92
CA TYR A 116 5.83 -1.17 -1.80
C TYR A 116 4.68 -1.20 -0.78
N CYS A 117 3.43 -1.31 -1.25
CA CYS A 117 2.27 -1.47 -0.38
C CYS A 117 2.29 -2.86 0.30
N GLY A 118 2.71 -3.89 -0.43
CA GLY A 118 2.90 -5.23 0.12
C GLY A 118 3.91 -5.26 1.27
N LEU A 119 5.09 -4.64 1.09
CA LEU A 119 6.12 -4.54 2.13
C LEU A 119 5.63 -3.79 3.37
N GLU A 120 4.86 -2.70 3.20
CA GLU A 120 4.23 -1.99 4.31
C GLU A 120 3.22 -2.88 5.04
N LEU A 121 2.32 -3.54 4.31
CA LEU A 121 1.31 -4.42 4.91
C LEU A 121 1.93 -5.61 5.65
N HIS A 122 3.01 -6.19 5.13
CA HIS A 122 3.74 -7.25 5.84
C HIS A 122 4.40 -6.71 7.12
N SER A 123 4.90 -5.47 7.11
CA SER A 123 5.47 -4.84 8.29
C SER A 123 4.39 -4.55 9.35
N LEU A 124 3.26 -3.99 8.93
CA LEU A 124 2.11 -3.77 9.82
C LEU A 124 1.55 -5.07 10.37
N ALA A 125 1.52 -6.14 9.58
CA ALA A 125 1.08 -7.45 10.04
C ALA A 125 2.03 -8.05 11.11
N ARG A 126 3.34 -7.83 10.97
CA ARG A 126 4.31 -8.24 12.00
C ARG A 126 4.19 -7.43 13.29
N ALA A 127 3.95 -6.12 13.17
CA ALA A 127 3.76 -5.24 14.32
C ALA A 127 2.34 -5.28 14.93
N HIS A 128 1.39 -5.95 14.27
CA HIS A 128 0.00 -5.99 14.74
C HIS A 128 -0.16 -6.46 16.20
N PRO A 129 0.55 -7.49 16.68
CA PRO A 129 0.47 -7.86 18.09
C PRO A 129 0.86 -6.73 19.05
N GLU A 130 1.87 -5.92 18.69
CA GLU A 130 2.32 -4.77 19.49
C GLU A 130 1.31 -3.62 19.42
N ILE A 131 0.71 -3.38 18.25
CA ILE A 131 -0.34 -2.38 18.06
C ILE A 131 -1.55 -2.73 18.91
N VAL A 132 -1.97 -4.00 18.93
CA VAL A 132 -3.08 -4.49 19.75
C VAL A 132 -2.74 -4.38 21.24
N ALA A 133 -1.53 -4.75 21.64
CA ALA A 133 -1.07 -4.61 23.03
C ALA A 133 -1.02 -3.13 23.48
N ALA A 134 -0.82 -2.21 22.54
CA ALA A 134 -0.92 -0.77 22.77
C ALA A 134 -2.38 -0.24 22.78
N GLY A 135 -3.37 -1.10 22.60
CA GLY A 135 -4.80 -0.76 22.60
C GLY A 135 -5.37 -0.29 21.26
N GLY A 136 -4.61 -0.43 20.17
CA GLY A 136 -5.03 -0.02 18.83
C GLY A 136 -5.39 -1.18 17.90
N ASP A 137 -5.78 -0.86 16.68
CA ASP A 137 -6.02 -1.82 15.59
C ASP A 137 -5.50 -1.25 14.26
N VAL A 138 -5.50 -2.08 13.21
CA VAL A 138 -5.01 -1.72 11.87
C VAL A 138 -6.06 -1.99 10.81
N VAL A 139 -6.30 -1.01 9.95
CA VAL A 139 -7.12 -1.17 8.75
C VAL A 139 -6.35 -0.77 7.49
N SER A 140 -6.45 -1.60 6.46
CA SER A 140 -5.93 -1.27 5.12
C SER A 140 -7.08 -0.90 4.20
N ILE A 141 -6.98 0.25 3.56
CA ILE A 141 -7.96 0.76 2.58
C ILE A 141 -7.33 0.71 1.19
N VAL A 142 -8.02 0.05 0.27
CA VAL A 142 -7.56 -0.10 -1.12
C VAL A 142 -8.68 0.28 -2.08
N PRO A 143 -8.37 0.88 -3.24
CA PRO A 143 -9.37 1.11 -4.27
C PRO A 143 -9.79 -0.20 -4.92
N GLY A 144 -11.08 -0.40 -5.15
CA GLY A 144 -11.59 -1.55 -5.90
C GLY A 144 -12.96 -2.01 -5.44
N ASP A 145 -13.65 -2.73 -6.33
CA ASP A 145 -14.97 -3.30 -6.11
C ASP A 145 -14.91 -4.73 -5.54
N ARG A 146 -13.71 -5.31 -5.48
CA ARG A 146 -13.51 -6.68 -4.96
C ARG A 146 -12.64 -6.64 -3.72
N PRO A 147 -13.00 -7.39 -2.67
CA PRO A 147 -12.11 -7.61 -1.55
C PRO A 147 -10.81 -8.18 -2.10
N ILE A 148 -9.69 -7.59 -1.70
CA ILE A 148 -8.39 -8.23 -1.91
C ILE A 148 -8.35 -9.42 -0.97
N CYS A 149 -8.95 -10.52 -1.39
CA CYS A 149 -8.54 -11.80 -0.88
C CYS A 149 -7.08 -11.92 -1.30
N ALA A 150 -6.16 -12.08 -0.33
CA ALA A 150 -4.83 -12.52 -0.65
C ALA A 150 -5.00 -13.76 -1.50
N GLN A 151 -4.88 -13.61 -2.82
CA GLN A 151 -4.51 -14.76 -3.60
C GLN A 151 -3.09 -15.06 -3.10
N PRO A 152 -2.84 -16.26 -2.60
CA PRO A 152 -1.49 -16.67 -2.37
C PRO A 152 -0.82 -16.59 -3.75
N SER A 153 0.00 -15.56 -3.96
CA SER A 153 1.07 -15.67 -4.93
C SER A 153 1.78 -16.95 -4.50
N GLY A 154 1.77 -17.96 -5.37
CA GLY A 154 2.13 -19.32 -5.04
C GLY A 154 3.33 -19.36 -4.10
N ASN A 155 3.16 -20.09 -2.98
CA ASN A 155 4.19 -20.49 -2.02
C ASN A 155 4.57 -19.55 -0.86
N ALA A 156 3.80 -18.57 -0.45
CA ALA A 156 4.00 -17.99 0.87
C ALA A 156 3.13 -18.68 1.91
N ARG A 157 3.64 -19.73 2.55
CA ARG A 157 3.11 -20.28 3.81
C ARG A 157 3.40 -19.26 4.91
N GLY A 158 2.49 -18.34 5.12
CA GLY A 158 2.46 -17.42 6.22
C GLY A 158 1.04 -16.88 6.29
N ALA A 159 0.25 -17.37 7.22
CA ALA A 159 -1.04 -16.78 7.52
C ALA A 159 -0.77 -15.34 7.98
N VAL A 160 -1.02 -14.37 7.11
CA VAL A 160 -1.11 -12.98 7.52
C VAL A 160 -2.23 -12.91 8.54
N PRO A 161 -1.98 -12.47 9.79
CA PRO A 161 -3.04 -12.27 10.76
C PRO A 161 -4.14 -11.45 10.09
N ARG A 162 -5.40 -11.74 10.43
CA ARG A 162 -6.54 -11.00 9.90
C ARG A 162 -6.53 -9.58 10.43
N ALA A 163 -5.62 -8.73 9.90
CA ALA A 163 -5.89 -7.32 9.87
C ALA A 163 -7.18 -7.17 9.06
N HIS A 164 -8.19 -6.55 9.61
CA HIS A 164 -9.48 -6.38 8.96
C HIS A 164 -9.25 -5.73 7.59
N ARG A 165 -9.46 -6.50 6.52
CA ARG A 165 -9.24 -6.05 5.15
C ARG A 165 -10.56 -5.48 4.68
N HIS A 166 -10.64 -4.18 4.65
CA HIS A 166 -11.81 -3.49 4.12
C HIS A 166 -11.57 -3.14 2.65
N GLY A 167 -12.35 -3.75 1.78
CA GLY A 167 -12.45 -3.33 0.37
C GLY A 167 -13.44 -2.18 0.29
N SER A 168 -13.03 -1.06 -0.31
CA SER A 168 -13.87 0.13 -0.32
C SER A 168 -14.44 0.41 -1.70
N ARG A 169 -15.76 0.59 -1.75
CA ARG A 169 -16.35 1.54 -2.68
C ARG A 169 -16.23 2.91 -2.04
N LEU A 170 -15.37 3.77 -2.59
CA LEU A 170 -15.44 5.18 -2.27
C LEU A 170 -16.79 5.70 -2.80
N CYS A 171 -17.77 5.80 -1.92
CA CYS A 171 -18.95 6.59 -2.21
C CYS A 171 -18.50 8.07 -2.17
N PRO A 172 -18.53 8.81 -3.28
CA PRO A 172 -18.06 10.19 -3.29
C PRO A 172 -19.08 11.05 -2.54
N ARG A 173 -18.86 11.29 -1.25
CA ARG A 173 -19.41 12.46 -0.61
C ARG A 173 -18.54 13.67 -0.99
N PRO A 174 -19.13 14.86 -1.22
CA PRO A 174 -18.40 16.05 -1.61
C PRO A 174 -17.37 16.39 -0.52
N GLY A 175 -16.09 16.31 -0.86
CA GLY A 175 -14.95 16.55 0.03
C GLY A 175 -13.77 15.59 -0.12
N ALA A 176 -13.98 14.34 -0.50
CA ALA A 176 -12.89 13.41 -0.78
C ALA A 176 -12.47 13.53 -2.26
N ARG A 177 -11.58 14.44 -2.56
CA ARG A 177 -11.00 14.55 -3.91
C ARG A 177 -9.81 13.63 -4.02
N VAL A 178 -9.92 12.64 -4.89
CA VAL A 178 -8.77 11.88 -5.38
C VAL A 178 -8.02 12.75 -6.36
N LEU A 179 -6.78 13.12 -6.02
CA LEU A 179 -5.93 13.97 -6.85
C LEU A 179 -5.15 13.14 -7.86
N GLY A 180 -5.23 13.55 -9.09
CA GLY A 180 -4.40 13.10 -10.20
C GLY A 180 -5.21 12.87 -11.47
N ARG A 181 -5.15 13.81 -12.42
CA ARG A 181 -5.53 13.58 -13.81
C ARG A 181 -4.28 13.16 -14.58
N PRO A 182 -4.13 11.90 -14.99
CA PRO A 182 -3.16 11.57 -16.04
C PRO A 182 -3.76 12.04 -17.36
N LYS A 183 -3.10 12.99 -18.03
CA LYS A 183 -3.45 13.35 -19.41
C LYS A 183 -2.93 12.34 -20.44
N ASP A 184 -2.06 11.44 -20.04
CA ASP A 184 -1.37 10.53 -20.95
C ASP A 184 -1.57 9.08 -20.50
N HIS A 185 -2.22 8.31 -21.35
CA HIS A 185 -2.41 6.87 -21.21
C HIS A 185 -1.11 6.15 -21.64
N GLY A 186 -0.06 6.23 -20.81
CA GLY A 186 1.11 5.40 -20.99
C GLY A 186 0.75 3.93 -20.74
N HIS A 187 0.93 3.09 -21.75
CA HIS A 187 0.91 1.65 -21.59
C HIS A 187 2.09 1.25 -20.70
N VAL A 188 1.82 0.70 -19.52
CA VAL A 188 2.85 0.14 -18.64
C VAL A 188 3.02 -1.34 -19.03
N PRO A 189 4.14 -1.72 -19.69
CA PRO A 189 4.40 -3.11 -20.03
C PRO A 189 4.53 -3.94 -18.75
N GLY A 190 3.88 -5.10 -18.71
CA GLY A 190 4.00 -6.04 -17.57
C GLY A 190 2.85 -6.03 -16.56
N LEU A 191 1.98 -5.04 -16.54
CA LEU A 191 0.82 -5.04 -15.65
C LEU A 191 -0.27 -5.99 -16.19
N ARG A 192 -0.29 -7.22 -15.71
CA ARG A 192 -1.35 -8.20 -16.04
C ARG A 192 -2.68 -7.91 -15.33
N HIS A 193 -2.72 -6.96 -14.40
CA HIS A 193 -3.92 -6.62 -13.65
C HIS A 193 -4.48 -5.29 -14.16
N ARG A 194 -5.64 -5.36 -14.81
CA ARG A 194 -6.39 -4.17 -15.19
C ARG A 194 -6.90 -3.49 -13.92
N PRO A 195 -6.56 -2.22 -13.66
CA PRO A 195 -7.23 -1.44 -12.62
C PRO A 195 -8.73 -1.40 -12.87
N CYS A 196 -9.50 -1.36 -11.79
CA CYS A 196 -10.95 -1.39 -11.86
C CYS A 196 -11.52 -0.13 -12.53
N PRO A 197 -12.29 -0.24 -13.61
CA PRO A 197 -12.92 0.93 -14.24
C PRO A 197 -14.07 1.43 -13.37
N ILE A 198 -14.13 2.75 -13.17
CA ILE A 198 -15.32 3.39 -12.61
C ILE A 198 -16.40 3.37 -13.70
N PRO A 199 -17.62 2.90 -13.43
CA PRO A 199 -18.69 2.85 -14.41
C PRO A 199 -18.91 4.21 -15.09
N GLY A 200 -18.84 4.22 -16.42
CA GLY A 200 -19.19 5.37 -17.26
C GLY A 200 -18.06 6.27 -17.75
N LYS A 201 -16.83 6.19 -17.21
CA LYS A 201 -15.65 6.89 -17.77
C LYS A 201 -14.38 6.14 -17.38
N TRP A 202 -13.52 5.84 -18.33
CA TRP A 202 -12.20 5.25 -18.12
C TRP A 202 -11.29 6.25 -17.41
N ARG A 203 -11.41 6.34 -16.09
CA ARG A 203 -10.57 7.19 -15.24
C ARG A 203 -9.92 6.32 -14.19
N TRP A 204 -8.61 6.33 -14.20
CA TRP A 204 -7.79 5.65 -13.22
C TRP A 204 -7.54 6.61 -12.07
N PHE A 205 -8.08 6.32 -10.90
CA PHE A 205 -7.73 7.03 -9.68
C PHE A 205 -6.85 6.10 -8.85
N LEU A 206 -5.58 6.46 -8.71
CA LEU A 206 -4.71 5.81 -7.75
C LEU A 206 -4.62 6.70 -6.52
N PRO A 207 -4.88 6.17 -5.31
CA PRO A 207 -4.65 6.95 -4.11
C PRO A 207 -3.15 7.19 -3.96
N ILE A 208 -2.80 8.35 -3.41
CA ILE A 208 -1.49 8.55 -2.83
C ILE A 208 -1.47 7.69 -1.56
N PRO A 209 -0.51 6.77 -1.43
CA PRO A 209 -0.42 6.00 -0.22
C PRO A 209 -0.22 6.92 0.98
N ALA A 210 -0.90 6.58 2.05
CA ALA A 210 -0.84 7.34 3.29
C ALA A 210 -1.00 6.38 4.46
N THR A 211 -0.32 6.66 5.56
CA THR A 211 -0.52 5.97 6.83
C THR A 211 -0.86 7.01 7.88
N LEU A 212 -2.01 6.83 8.52
CA LEU A 212 -2.51 7.71 9.57
C LEU A 212 -2.68 6.91 10.86
N VAL A 213 -2.31 7.49 11.99
CA VAL A 213 -2.73 7.01 13.31
C VAL A 213 -3.81 7.96 13.81
N VAL A 214 -4.99 7.44 14.11
CA VAL A 214 -6.16 8.20 14.50
C VAL A 214 -6.57 7.80 15.92
N GLY A 215 -6.70 8.77 16.81
CA GLY A 215 -7.16 8.54 18.18
C GLY A 215 -8.65 8.21 18.26
N ARG A 216 -9.11 7.71 19.41
CA ARG A 216 -10.56 7.44 19.67
C ARG A 216 -11.43 8.68 19.49
N ASP A 217 -10.83 9.87 19.66
CA ASP A 217 -11.46 11.17 19.43
C ASP A 217 -11.67 11.51 17.94
N GLY A 218 -11.28 10.62 17.04
CA GLY A 218 -11.35 10.80 15.58
C GLY A 218 -10.31 11.77 15.02
N ARG A 219 -9.31 12.19 15.83
CA ARG A 219 -8.26 13.12 15.41
C ARG A 219 -7.00 12.39 15.00
N VAL A 220 -6.33 12.92 13.98
CA VAL A 220 -5.04 12.41 13.52
C VAL A 220 -3.97 12.68 14.59
N LYS A 221 -3.29 11.65 15.03
CA LYS A 221 -2.18 11.71 16.03
C LYS A 221 -0.81 11.65 15.34
N ALA A 222 -0.69 10.84 14.28
CA ALA A 222 0.50 10.80 13.44
C ALA A 222 0.09 10.54 11.99
N ARG A 223 0.91 10.99 11.04
CA ARG A 223 0.63 10.75 9.62
C ARG A 223 1.90 10.78 8.78
N ILE A 224 1.89 10.00 7.70
CA ILE A 224 2.72 10.20 6.53
C ILE A 224 1.82 10.24 5.30
N VAL A 225 2.01 11.25 4.46
CA VAL A 225 1.36 11.39 3.15
C VAL A 225 2.42 11.93 2.22
N ASP A 226 2.97 11.06 1.38
CA ASP A 226 4.07 11.41 0.49
C ASP A 226 3.66 11.12 -0.96
N PRO A 227 3.85 12.09 -1.88
CA PRO A 227 3.71 11.85 -3.32
C PRO A 227 4.53 10.67 -3.80
N ASP A 228 5.72 10.48 -3.22
CA ASP A 228 6.53 9.31 -3.48
C ASP A 228 5.96 8.10 -2.72
N PHE A 229 5.26 7.27 -3.45
CA PHE A 229 4.62 6.07 -2.93
C PHE A 229 5.61 5.03 -2.38
N ARG A 230 6.91 5.24 -2.52
CA ARG A 230 8.00 4.41 -1.99
C ARG A 230 8.36 4.79 -0.55
N HIS A 231 7.95 5.97 -0.08
CA HIS A 231 8.17 6.42 1.28
C HIS A 231 7.04 5.97 2.22
N ARG A 232 7.41 5.47 3.39
CA ARG A 232 6.46 5.01 4.42
C ARG A 232 6.94 5.39 5.81
N MET A 233 6.01 5.47 6.75
CA MET A 233 6.30 5.62 8.17
C MET A 233 7.03 4.39 8.70
N ARG A 234 7.97 4.59 9.58
CA ARG A 234 8.60 3.48 10.32
C ARG A 234 7.55 2.79 11.17
N THR A 235 7.62 1.48 11.24
CA THR A 235 6.64 0.68 11.97
C THR A 235 6.70 0.96 13.47
N GLU A 236 7.90 1.23 13.99
CA GLU A 236 8.16 1.59 15.37
C GLU A 236 7.48 2.91 15.74
N ASP A 237 7.55 3.90 14.83
CA ASP A 237 6.90 5.22 15.03
C ASP A 237 5.37 5.08 15.03
N ILE A 238 4.82 4.16 14.22
CA ILE A 238 3.39 3.84 14.24
C ILE A 238 2.98 3.27 15.59
N VAL A 239 3.72 2.28 16.11
CA VAL A 239 3.45 1.65 17.41
C VAL A 239 3.50 2.67 18.54
N GLU A 240 4.50 3.56 18.54
CA GLU A 240 4.60 4.61 19.56
C GLU A 240 3.45 5.61 19.47
N ALA A 241 3.10 6.06 18.25
CA ALA A 241 1.96 6.95 18.07
C ALA A 241 0.62 6.31 18.53
N VAL A 242 0.46 5.00 18.38
CA VAL A 242 -0.70 4.27 18.91
C VAL A 242 -0.68 4.27 20.45
N ARG A 243 0.48 4.01 21.08
CA ARG A 243 0.62 4.07 22.55
C ARG A 243 0.28 5.44 23.11
N GLU A 244 0.75 6.50 22.45
CA GLU A 244 0.44 7.88 22.84
C GLU A 244 -1.06 8.17 22.68
N ALA A 245 -1.65 7.77 21.55
CA ALA A 245 -3.06 7.96 21.26
C ALA A 245 -4.00 7.19 22.21
N ALA A 246 -3.53 6.09 22.80
CA ALA A 246 -4.30 5.30 23.77
C ALA A 246 -4.29 5.88 25.18
N ARG A 247 -3.31 6.75 25.51
CA ARG A 247 -3.18 7.41 26.84
C ARG A 247 -4.03 8.68 26.95
N GLY A 248 -4.40 9.30 25.82
CA GLY A 248 -5.13 10.58 25.73
C GLY A 248 -6.54 10.41 25.21
#